data_f5833a42508ba6e4bbd5542c007f3fb5
#
_entry.id   f5833a42508ba6e4bbd5542c007f3fb5
#
_cell.length_a   1.000
_cell.length_b   1.000
_cell.length_c   1.000
_cell.angle_alpha   90.00
_cell.angle_beta   90.00
_cell.angle_gamma   90.00
#
_symmetry.space_group_name_H-M   'P 1'
#
loop_
_entity.id
_entity.type
_entity.pdbx_description
1 polymer ?
#
loop_
_entity_poly.entity_id
_entity_poly.type
_entity_poly.pdbx_seq_one_letter_code
_entity_poly.pdbx_strand_id
1 'polypeptide(L)'
;NTIFISAQQHTEHTLEFLWMDSFRSDLVNQTELWQKTICEKTGLAFNEFHMRDLLNIDHPCTFDTVEEYDLLIFRKLISPDDQIHENESSPESHDTLFGLATTPMSFILTPNVLVSVREQGNKPIENYIQRLDTIMGRQIEEQNKPRKLPNTPVDLCLRLLNSMIDGYLDLRTPLTRRVEYWQQQLLQGNRRFKQWHQLFHENMAFQQIENLCEEQIETLEKEIK
;
A
#
# COMPACT_ATOMS: atom_id res chain seq x y z
N ASN A 1 2.82 16.27 2.00
CA ASN A 1 3.54 16.36 3.28
C ASN A 1 5.02 16.01 3.08
N THR A 2 5.90 16.81 3.61
CA THR A 2 7.35 16.56 3.55
C THR A 2 7.82 16.20 4.95
N ILE A 3 8.35 15.01 5.14
CA ILE A 3 8.80 14.50 6.43
C ILE A 3 10.32 14.27 6.34
N PHE A 4 11.10 14.94 7.18
CA PHE A 4 12.52 14.70 7.31
C PHE A 4 12.74 13.64 8.39
N ILE A 5 13.37 12.54 8.06
CA ILE A 5 13.71 11.50 9.02
C ILE A 5 15.21 11.59 9.28
N SER A 6 15.57 12.00 10.50
CA SER A 6 16.94 12.00 10.99
C SER A 6 17.08 10.90 12.05
N ALA A 7 17.88 9.89 11.77
CA ALA A 7 18.20 8.83 12.71
C ALA A 7 19.60 9.02 13.29
N GLN A 8 19.70 9.36 14.58
CA GLN A 8 20.98 9.36 15.30
C GLN A 8 21.41 7.92 15.61
N GLN A 9 22.49 7.47 14.98
CA GLN A 9 23.21 6.28 15.43
C GLN A 9 24.35 6.70 16.38
N HIS A 10 24.70 5.82 17.32
CA HIS A 10 25.74 6.03 18.35
C HIS A 10 27.17 6.23 17.81
N THR A 11 27.37 6.31 16.52
CA THR A 11 28.63 6.60 15.85
C THR A 11 28.43 7.73 14.86
N GLU A 12 29.09 8.80 15.01
CA GLU A 12 29.34 10.07 14.27
C GLU A 12 28.67 10.34 12.88
N HIS A 13 27.79 9.51 12.37
CA HIS A 13 27.05 9.73 11.12
C HIS A 13 25.54 9.75 11.37
N THR A 14 24.96 10.94 11.30
CA THR A 14 23.50 11.10 11.13
C THR A 14 23.16 10.68 9.71
N LEU A 15 22.48 9.54 9.56
CA LEU A 15 21.84 9.18 8.30
C LEU A 15 20.53 9.98 8.19
N GLU A 16 20.55 10.96 7.33
CA GLU A 16 19.37 11.76 7.02
C GLU A 16 18.85 11.38 5.64
N PHE A 17 17.58 11.10 5.53
CA PHE A 17 16.92 10.93 4.25
C PHE A 17 15.59 11.69 4.25
N LEU A 18 15.13 12.01 3.06
CA LEU A 18 13.90 12.74 2.84
C LEU A 18 12.75 11.77 2.48
N TRP A 19 11.64 11.86 3.20
CA TRP A 19 10.40 11.24 2.81
C TRP A 19 9.36 12.28 2.38
N MET A 20 8.85 12.16 1.16
CA MET A 20 7.80 12.99 0.61
C MET A 20 6.56 12.13 0.38
N ASP A 21 5.48 12.40 1.13
CA ASP A 21 4.20 11.73 0.98
C ASP A 21 3.21 12.65 0.26
N SER A 22 2.63 12.18 -0.82
CA SER A 22 1.68 12.94 -1.64
C SER A 22 0.43 12.13 -1.94
N PHE A 23 -0.68 12.84 -2.12
CA PHE A 23 -1.91 12.20 -2.57
C PHE A 23 -1.91 12.09 -4.10
N ARG A 24 -2.48 10.99 -4.58
CA ARG A 24 -2.68 10.78 -6.01
C ARG A 24 -3.55 11.88 -6.63
N SER A 25 -4.53 12.39 -5.89
CA SER A 25 -5.35 13.53 -6.33
C SER A 25 -4.50 14.77 -6.69
N ASP A 26 -3.43 15.02 -5.94
CA ASP A 26 -2.54 16.15 -6.21
C ASP A 26 -1.74 15.93 -7.50
N LEU A 27 -1.25 14.68 -7.68
CA LEU A 27 -0.57 14.27 -8.90
C LEU A 27 -1.47 14.39 -10.14
N VAL A 28 -2.72 13.89 -10.06
CA VAL A 28 -3.66 13.88 -11.19
C VAL A 28 -4.11 15.30 -11.54
N ASN A 29 -4.44 16.12 -10.53
CA ASN A 29 -4.99 17.45 -10.74
C ASN A 29 -3.93 18.48 -11.18
N GLN A 30 -2.67 18.29 -10.76
CA GLN A 30 -1.59 19.27 -10.96
C GLN A 30 -0.25 18.57 -11.32
N THR A 31 -0.27 17.70 -12.32
CA THR A 31 0.87 16.85 -12.71
C THR A 31 2.16 17.64 -12.90
N GLU A 32 2.13 18.73 -13.66
CA GLU A 32 3.33 19.53 -13.94
C GLU A 32 3.89 20.21 -12.68
N LEU A 33 2.99 20.73 -11.82
CA LEU A 33 3.39 21.37 -10.57
C LEU A 33 3.95 20.34 -9.60
N TRP A 34 3.34 19.14 -9.55
CA TRP A 34 3.82 18.03 -8.73
C TRP A 34 5.22 17.60 -9.16
N GLN A 35 5.44 17.34 -10.45
CA GLN A 35 6.75 16.98 -10.99
C GLN A 35 7.81 18.05 -10.70
N LYS A 36 7.46 19.32 -10.93
CA LYS A 36 8.35 20.46 -10.65
C LYS A 36 8.73 20.51 -9.18
N THR A 37 7.75 20.36 -8.28
CA THR A 37 7.97 20.38 -6.83
C THR A 37 8.89 19.25 -6.38
N ILE A 38 8.69 18.02 -6.91
CA ILE A 38 9.56 16.90 -6.59
C ILE A 38 10.98 17.15 -7.14
N CYS A 39 11.09 17.58 -8.40
CA CYS A 39 12.37 17.88 -9.02
C CYS A 39 13.16 18.96 -8.25
N GLU A 40 12.50 20.03 -7.85
CA GLU A 40 13.13 21.12 -7.07
C GLU A 40 13.67 20.65 -5.70
N LYS A 41 12.98 19.69 -5.06
CA LYS A 41 13.35 19.21 -3.72
C LYS A 41 14.32 18.04 -3.74
N THR A 42 14.29 17.21 -4.76
CA THR A 42 15.01 15.93 -4.81
C THR A 42 16.02 15.85 -5.94
N GLY A 43 15.90 16.71 -6.95
CA GLY A 43 16.66 16.62 -8.20
C GLY A 43 16.18 15.55 -9.16
N LEU A 44 15.09 14.81 -8.83
CA LEU A 44 14.59 13.70 -9.65
C LEU A 44 13.79 14.21 -10.85
N ALA A 45 14.16 13.72 -12.02
CA ALA A 45 13.39 13.88 -13.26
C ALA A 45 12.71 12.54 -13.60
N PHE A 46 11.39 12.56 -13.78
CA PHE A 46 10.66 11.34 -14.05
C PHE A 46 10.61 11.02 -15.53
N ASN A 47 10.75 9.72 -15.83
CA ASN A 47 10.48 9.17 -17.15
C ASN A 47 8.97 9.32 -17.47
N GLU A 48 8.64 9.66 -18.72
CA GLU A 48 7.25 9.80 -19.17
C GLU A 48 6.43 8.49 -19.01
N PHE A 49 7.05 7.33 -19.19
CA PHE A 49 6.39 6.04 -19.01
C PHE A 49 6.02 5.85 -17.54
N HIS A 50 6.95 6.08 -16.62
CA HIS A 50 6.67 5.98 -15.19
C HIS A 50 5.62 7.00 -14.73
N MET A 51 5.60 8.18 -15.34
CA MET A 51 4.52 9.15 -15.06
C MET A 51 3.14 8.63 -15.49
N ARG A 52 3.05 7.95 -16.63
CA ARG A 52 1.81 7.30 -17.06
C ARG A 52 1.39 6.18 -16.12
N ASP A 53 2.35 5.39 -15.65
CA ASP A 53 2.13 4.31 -14.69
C ASP A 53 1.63 4.86 -13.36
N LEU A 54 2.24 5.93 -12.85
CA LEU A 54 1.80 6.65 -11.65
C LEU A 54 0.40 7.24 -11.79
N LEU A 55 0.00 7.67 -12.98
CA LEU A 55 -1.33 8.21 -13.28
C LEU A 55 -2.39 7.12 -13.49
N ASN A 56 -2.01 5.88 -13.78
CA ASN A 56 -2.94 4.79 -14.03
C ASN A 56 -3.41 4.16 -12.72
N ILE A 57 -4.70 4.33 -12.38
CA ILE A 57 -5.29 3.77 -11.15
C ILE A 57 -5.37 2.24 -11.19
N ASP A 58 -5.44 1.66 -12.39
CA ASP A 58 -5.57 0.22 -12.59
C ASP A 58 -4.23 -0.46 -12.88
N HIS A 59 -3.11 0.29 -12.70
CA HIS A 59 -1.78 -0.29 -12.92
C HIS A 59 -1.56 -1.49 -12.01
N PRO A 60 -1.08 -2.64 -12.55
CA PRO A 60 -0.76 -3.82 -11.74
C PRO A 60 0.45 -3.55 -10.81
N CYS A 61 0.70 -4.47 -9.90
CA CYS A 61 1.94 -4.44 -9.14
C CYS A 61 3.14 -4.54 -10.07
N THR A 62 4.12 -3.66 -9.91
CA THR A 62 5.33 -3.66 -10.72
C THR A 62 6.51 -3.07 -9.97
N PHE A 63 7.70 -3.53 -10.32
CA PHE A 63 8.97 -2.94 -9.91
C PHE A 63 9.81 -2.70 -11.16
N ASP A 64 10.29 -1.48 -11.32
CA ASP A 64 11.14 -1.07 -12.43
C ASP A 64 12.28 -0.18 -11.93
N THR A 65 13.47 -0.33 -12.54
CA THR A 65 14.69 0.37 -12.15
C THR A 65 15.21 1.18 -13.32
N VAL A 66 15.47 2.44 -13.08
CA VAL A 66 16.21 3.33 -13.98
C VAL A 66 17.47 3.84 -13.29
N GLU A 67 18.34 4.53 -14.02
CA GLU A 67 19.61 4.99 -13.46
C GLU A 67 19.45 5.91 -12.25
N GLU A 68 18.39 6.70 -12.21
CA GLU A 68 18.18 7.74 -11.20
C GLU A 68 17.36 7.28 -10.00
N TYR A 69 16.46 6.30 -10.17
CA TYR A 69 15.55 5.85 -9.12
C TYR A 69 14.94 4.48 -9.44
N ASP A 70 14.42 3.84 -8.40
CA ASP A 70 13.57 2.65 -8.50
C ASP A 70 12.11 3.06 -8.33
N LEU A 71 11.23 2.48 -9.15
CA LEU A 71 9.78 2.64 -9.07
C LEU A 71 9.14 1.33 -8.64
N LEU A 72 8.43 1.36 -7.51
CA LEU A 72 7.61 0.27 -7.03
C LEU A 72 6.14 0.71 -7.00
N ILE A 73 5.28 0.01 -7.72
CA ILE A 73 3.82 0.16 -7.60
C ILE A 73 3.27 -1.10 -6.94
N PHE A 74 2.60 -0.91 -5.82
CA PHE A 74 2.04 -1.97 -5.00
C PHE A 74 0.54 -1.75 -4.82
N ARG A 75 -0.29 -2.77 -4.99
CA ARG A 75 -1.73 -2.66 -4.81
C ARG A 75 -2.12 -3.10 -3.40
N LYS A 76 -2.72 -2.18 -2.66
CA LYS A 76 -3.27 -2.43 -1.33
C LYS A 76 -4.73 -2.84 -1.44
N LEU A 77 -5.16 -3.81 -0.64
CA LEU A 77 -6.58 -4.09 -0.43
C LEU A 77 -7.25 -2.94 0.34
N ILE A 78 -8.42 -2.56 -0.14
CA ILE A 78 -9.29 -1.59 0.56
C ILE A 78 -10.10 -2.39 1.58
N SER A 79 -9.93 -2.06 2.85
CA SER A 79 -10.76 -2.64 3.92
C SER A 79 -12.20 -2.10 3.82
N PRO A 80 -13.24 -2.89 4.20
CA PRO A 80 -14.59 -2.37 4.34
C PRO A 80 -14.68 -1.10 5.21
N ASP A 81 -13.80 -0.99 6.22
CA ASP A 81 -13.71 0.19 7.07
C ASP A 81 -13.11 1.42 6.36
N ASP A 82 -12.34 1.22 5.29
CA ASP A 82 -11.80 2.32 4.47
C ASP A 82 -12.89 2.89 3.53
N GLN A 83 -13.93 2.12 3.21
CA GLN A 83 -15.03 2.52 2.31
C GLN A 83 -16.08 3.43 2.97
N ILE A 84 -16.11 3.52 4.30
CA ILE A 84 -17.13 4.28 5.05
C ILE A 84 -17.06 5.79 4.74
N HIS A 85 -15.97 6.29 4.18
CA HIS A 85 -15.81 7.71 3.86
C HIS A 85 -16.23 8.13 2.44
N GLU A 86 -16.53 7.20 1.52
CA GLU A 86 -16.80 7.57 0.13
C GLU A 86 -18.26 7.44 -0.32
N ASN A 87 -19.15 6.70 0.36
CA ASN A 87 -20.52 6.50 -0.11
C ASN A 87 -21.57 6.41 1.01
N GLU A 88 -22.14 7.53 1.41
CA GLU A 88 -23.41 7.57 2.15
C GLU A 88 -24.67 7.28 1.30
N SER A 89 -24.55 6.79 0.08
CA SER A 89 -25.68 6.78 -0.86
C SER A 89 -26.02 5.44 -1.53
N SER A 90 -25.75 4.28 -0.93
CA SER A 90 -26.35 3.04 -1.43
C SER A 90 -26.49 1.96 -0.34
N PRO A 91 -27.72 1.70 0.15
CA PRO A 91 -27.96 0.67 1.16
C PRO A 91 -28.05 -0.77 0.64
N GLU A 92 -27.74 -1.04 -0.64
CA GLU A 92 -27.98 -2.37 -1.24
C GLU A 92 -26.76 -3.27 -1.39
N SER A 93 -25.58 -2.92 -0.86
CA SER A 93 -24.35 -3.71 -1.05
C SER A 93 -23.91 -4.58 0.13
N HIS A 94 -24.79 -4.91 1.06
CA HIS A 94 -24.45 -5.74 2.23
C HIS A 94 -24.19 -7.22 1.95
N ASP A 95 -24.31 -7.69 0.70
CA ASP A 95 -24.14 -9.11 0.36
C ASP A 95 -22.93 -9.44 -0.51
N THR A 96 -22.15 -8.46 -0.90
CA THR A 96 -20.88 -8.68 -1.59
C THR A 96 -19.72 -8.70 -0.61
N LEU A 97 -19.53 -9.84 0.05
CA LEU A 97 -18.37 -10.10 0.90
C LEU A 97 -17.04 -9.99 0.13
N PHE A 98 -17.07 -9.81 -1.18
CA PHE A 98 -15.92 -9.83 -2.07
C PHE A 98 -15.99 -8.83 -3.24
N GLY A 99 -16.46 -7.64 -3.02
CA GLY A 99 -16.02 -6.54 -3.85
C GLY A 99 -14.60 -6.17 -3.39
N LEU A 100 -13.62 -7.05 -3.66
CA LEU A 100 -12.22 -6.76 -3.33
C LEU A 100 -11.74 -5.61 -4.19
N ALA A 101 -11.91 -4.42 -3.67
CA ALA A 101 -11.33 -3.24 -4.27
C ALA A 101 -9.87 -3.12 -3.81
N THR A 102 -9.00 -2.74 -4.73
CA THR A 102 -7.61 -2.45 -4.46
C THR A 102 -7.29 -1.03 -4.90
N THR A 103 -6.33 -0.42 -4.23
CA THR A 103 -5.82 0.90 -4.59
C THR A 103 -4.32 0.82 -4.81
N PRO A 104 -3.78 1.48 -5.87
CA PRO A 104 -2.35 1.53 -6.08
C PRO A 104 -1.69 2.45 -5.06
N MET A 105 -0.55 2.04 -4.60
CA MET A 105 0.38 2.85 -3.86
C MET A 105 1.73 2.78 -4.54
N SER A 106 2.31 3.92 -4.85
CA SER A 106 3.58 3.99 -5.57
C SER A 106 4.67 4.53 -4.67
N PHE A 107 5.85 3.93 -4.80
CA PHE A 107 7.07 4.34 -4.12
C PHE A 107 8.15 4.62 -5.17
N ILE A 108 8.80 5.75 -5.03
CA ILE A 108 9.96 6.12 -5.84
C ILE A 108 11.13 6.23 -4.87
N LEU A 109 12.12 5.40 -5.10
CA LEU A 109 13.24 5.17 -4.20
C LEU A 109 14.55 5.66 -4.81
N THR A 110 15.31 6.37 -4.01
CA THR A 110 16.73 6.66 -4.25
C THR A 110 17.51 6.36 -2.98
N PRO A 111 18.85 6.42 -3.00
CA PRO A 111 19.63 6.22 -1.77
C PRO A 111 19.26 7.13 -0.61
N ASN A 112 18.75 8.35 -0.89
CA ASN A 112 18.51 9.39 0.11
C ASN A 112 17.07 9.94 0.11
N VAL A 113 16.20 9.46 -0.79
CA VAL A 113 14.82 9.97 -0.91
C VAL A 113 13.86 8.83 -1.09
N LEU A 114 12.72 8.92 -0.40
CA LEU A 114 11.52 8.15 -0.67
C LEU A 114 10.40 9.13 -1.06
N VAL A 115 9.79 8.93 -2.22
CA VAL A 115 8.53 9.60 -2.57
C VAL A 115 7.44 8.56 -2.57
N SER A 116 6.38 8.77 -1.80
CA SER A 116 5.18 7.92 -1.80
C SER A 116 4.00 8.66 -2.41
N VAL A 117 3.25 7.97 -3.27
CA VAL A 117 2.01 8.46 -3.87
C VAL A 117 0.88 7.49 -3.54
N ARG A 118 -0.16 7.99 -2.89
CA ARG A 118 -1.27 7.18 -2.39
C ARG A 118 -2.62 7.85 -2.54
N GLU A 119 -3.67 7.05 -2.48
CA GLU A 119 -5.03 7.56 -2.29
C GLU A 119 -5.23 8.06 -0.84
N GLN A 120 -6.24 8.90 -0.66
CA GLN A 120 -6.70 9.30 0.68
C GLN A 120 -7.26 8.08 1.43
N GLY A 121 -7.25 8.14 2.78
CA GLY A 121 -7.78 7.04 3.59
C GLY A 121 -6.88 5.80 3.67
N ASN A 122 -5.62 5.88 3.25
CA ASN A 122 -4.65 4.80 3.46
C ASN A 122 -4.23 4.73 4.92
N LYS A 123 -5.08 4.12 5.76
CA LYS A 123 -4.88 4.01 7.22
C LYS A 123 -3.50 3.48 7.64
N PRO A 124 -2.94 2.41 7.02
CA PRO A 124 -1.60 1.96 7.35
C PRO A 124 -0.54 3.06 7.30
N ILE A 125 -0.58 3.89 6.25
CA ILE A 125 0.37 4.99 6.09
C ILE A 125 0.08 6.12 7.07
N GLU A 126 -1.19 6.48 7.25
CA GLU A 126 -1.60 7.52 8.19
C GLU A 126 -1.23 7.15 9.62
N ASN A 127 -1.47 5.92 10.04
CA ASN A 127 -1.06 5.39 11.33
C ASN A 127 0.47 5.39 11.49
N TYR A 128 1.21 5.09 10.41
CA TYR A 128 2.66 5.11 10.45
C TYR A 128 3.19 6.54 10.61
N ILE A 129 2.63 7.52 9.89
CA ILE A 129 2.97 8.94 10.03
C ILE A 129 2.70 9.42 11.46
N GLN A 130 1.50 9.16 12.00
CA GLN A 130 1.16 9.51 13.39
C GLN A 130 2.10 8.87 14.40
N ARG A 131 2.52 7.63 14.15
CA ARG A 131 3.48 6.93 14.99
C ARG A 131 4.86 7.57 14.94
N LEU A 132 5.32 7.99 13.76
CA LEU A 132 6.58 8.73 13.60
C LEU A 132 6.54 10.06 14.35
N ASP A 133 5.46 10.83 14.18
CA ASP A 133 5.27 12.11 14.87
C ASP A 133 5.31 11.92 16.39
N THR A 134 4.66 10.87 16.89
CA THR A 134 4.67 10.53 18.31
C THR A 134 6.08 10.15 18.80
N ILE A 135 6.84 9.42 17.98
CA ILE A 135 8.21 9.00 18.32
C ILE A 135 9.14 10.22 18.32
N MET A 136 9.04 11.08 17.31
CA MET A 136 9.84 12.31 17.21
C MET A 136 9.51 13.29 18.32
N GLY A 137 8.23 13.48 18.65
CA GLY A 137 7.80 14.33 19.77
C GLY A 137 8.29 13.84 21.13
N ARG A 138 8.40 12.53 21.36
CA ARG A 138 8.86 11.93 22.62
C ARG A 138 10.39 11.84 22.76
N GLN A 139 11.14 11.92 21.66
CA GLN A 139 12.61 11.97 21.73
C GLN A 139 13.14 13.22 22.46
N ILE A 140 12.30 14.26 22.55
CA ILE A 140 12.61 15.47 23.32
C ILE A 140 12.55 15.21 24.84
N GLU A 141 11.77 14.21 25.27
CA GLU A 141 11.49 13.96 26.72
C GLU A 141 12.20 12.72 27.31
N GLU A 142 12.54 11.70 26.51
CA GLU A 142 13.12 10.44 27.01
C GLU A 142 14.35 10.00 26.21
N GLN A 143 15.55 10.34 26.70
CA GLN A 143 16.86 9.98 26.09
C GLN A 143 17.25 8.49 26.22
N ASN A 144 16.43 7.58 26.75
CA ASN A 144 16.91 6.28 27.23
C ASN A 144 16.36 5.02 26.56
N LYS A 145 15.63 5.09 25.46
CA LYS A 145 15.26 3.88 24.68
C LYS A 145 15.46 4.10 23.19
N PRO A 146 16.37 3.34 22.54
CA PRO A 146 16.56 3.42 21.09
C PRO A 146 15.30 2.87 20.39
N ARG A 147 14.41 3.75 20.00
CA ARG A 147 13.31 3.39 19.10
C ARG A 147 13.87 3.37 17.70
N LYS A 148 13.76 2.23 17.02
CA LYS A 148 14.28 2.04 15.68
C LYS A 148 13.45 2.87 14.68
N LEU A 149 13.87 4.10 14.45
CA LEU A 149 13.47 4.86 13.26
C LEU A 149 14.01 4.14 12.02
N PRO A 150 13.37 4.28 10.86
CA PRO A 150 13.90 3.76 9.62
C PRO A 150 15.23 4.45 9.32
N ASN A 151 16.22 3.67 8.90
CA ASN A 151 17.57 4.18 8.66
C ASN A 151 17.81 4.54 7.19
N THR A 152 17.00 4.02 6.28
CA THR A 152 17.13 4.25 4.84
C THR A 152 15.74 4.38 4.21
N PRO A 153 15.63 4.98 3.01
CA PRO A 153 14.40 4.99 2.23
C PRO A 153 13.82 3.59 2.01
N VAL A 154 14.67 2.61 1.73
CA VAL A 154 14.28 1.20 1.53
C VAL A 154 13.72 0.60 2.82
N ASP A 155 14.37 0.81 3.98
CA ASP A 155 13.86 0.32 5.27
C ASP A 155 12.48 0.94 5.57
N LEU A 156 12.27 2.22 5.26
CA LEU A 156 10.96 2.84 5.40
C LEU A 156 9.94 2.22 4.45
N CYS A 157 10.29 2.07 3.17
CA CYS A 157 9.43 1.46 2.16
C CYS A 157 8.99 0.05 2.60
N LEU A 158 9.92 -0.80 3.02
CA LEU A 158 9.62 -2.15 3.50
C LEU A 158 8.70 -2.16 4.73
N ARG A 159 8.86 -1.21 5.65
CA ARG A 159 7.96 -1.09 6.81
C ARG A 159 6.54 -0.68 6.40
N LEU A 160 6.42 0.22 5.42
CA LEU A 160 5.13 0.63 4.88
C LEU A 160 4.46 -0.53 4.13
N LEU A 161 5.20 -1.25 3.30
CA LEU A 161 4.73 -2.47 2.61
C LEU A 161 4.25 -3.52 3.62
N ASN A 162 5.06 -3.81 4.64
CA ASN A 162 4.69 -4.77 5.68
C ASN A 162 3.38 -4.38 6.38
N SER A 163 3.22 -3.09 6.71
CA SER A 163 1.98 -2.59 7.32
C SER A 163 0.76 -2.71 6.40
N MET A 164 0.95 -2.65 5.08
CA MET A 164 -0.14 -2.89 4.12
C MET A 164 -0.45 -4.37 3.97
N ILE A 165 0.58 -5.23 3.98
CA ILE A 165 0.43 -6.68 3.88
C ILE A 165 -0.24 -7.24 5.14
N ASP A 166 0.02 -6.68 6.31
CA ASP A 166 -0.64 -7.08 7.56
C ASP A 166 -2.17 -7.03 7.46
N GLY A 167 -2.73 -6.12 6.65
CA GLY A 167 -4.16 -6.05 6.38
C GLY A 167 -4.74 -7.33 5.72
N TYR A 168 -3.92 -8.12 5.03
CA TYR A 168 -4.36 -9.41 4.47
C TYR A 168 -4.58 -10.48 5.53
N LEU A 169 -3.92 -10.37 6.66
CA LEU A 169 -4.10 -11.31 7.77
C LEU A 169 -5.54 -11.26 8.30
N ASP A 170 -6.17 -10.10 8.27
CA ASP A 170 -7.55 -9.91 8.71
C ASP A 170 -8.55 -10.62 7.79
N LEU A 171 -8.20 -10.83 6.52
CA LEU A 171 -9.02 -11.56 5.55
C LEU A 171 -8.96 -13.07 5.71
N ARG A 172 -7.91 -13.60 6.33
CA ARG A 172 -7.68 -15.05 6.43
C ARG A 172 -8.84 -15.77 7.10
N THR A 173 -9.31 -15.26 8.23
CA THR A 173 -10.39 -15.92 8.99
C THR A 173 -11.74 -15.87 8.24
N PRO A 174 -12.21 -14.72 7.71
CA PRO A 174 -13.41 -14.68 6.87
C PRO A 174 -13.33 -15.60 5.65
N LEU A 175 -12.20 -15.63 4.95
CA LEU A 175 -12.00 -16.49 3.79
C LEU A 175 -12.10 -17.97 4.16
N THR A 176 -11.43 -18.41 5.22
CA THR A 176 -11.49 -19.79 5.69
C THR A 176 -12.94 -20.19 6.02
N ARG A 177 -13.66 -19.36 6.79
CA ARG A 177 -15.07 -19.63 7.13
C ARG A 177 -15.96 -19.74 5.90
N ARG A 178 -15.70 -18.95 4.87
CA ARG A 178 -16.47 -18.96 3.64
C ARG A 178 -16.20 -20.24 2.83
N VAL A 179 -14.96 -20.67 2.74
CA VAL A 179 -14.61 -21.96 2.12
C VAL A 179 -15.28 -23.11 2.86
N GLU A 180 -15.23 -23.15 4.19
CA GLU A 180 -15.85 -24.16 5.02
C GLU A 180 -17.38 -24.19 4.82
N TYR A 181 -18.02 -23.02 4.76
CA TYR A 181 -19.45 -22.91 4.47
C TYR A 181 -19.81 -23.57 3.14
N TRP A 182 -19.09 -23.24 2.06
CA TRP A 182 -19.37 -23.83 0.74
C TRP A 182 -19.07 -25.31 0.69
N GLN A 183 -18.03 -25.78 1.34
CA GLN A 183 -17.75 -27.21 1.46
C GLN A 183 -18.92 -27.94 2.15
N GLN A 184 -19.44 -27.39 3.23
CA GLN A 184 -20.60 -27.98 3.91
C GLN A 184 -21.85 -27.99 3.03
N GLN A 185 -22.15 -26.89 2.32
CA GLN A 185 -23.29 -26.82 1.43
C GLN A 185 -23.21 -27.85 0.29
N LEU A 186 -22.04 -28.08 -0.26
CA LEU A 186 -21.81 -29.07 -1.32
C LEU A 186 -21.88 -30.50 -0.80
N LEU A 187 -21.34 -30.78 0.40
CA LEU A 187 -21.29 -32.12 1.01
C LEU A 187 -22.65 -32.56 1.55
N GLN A 188 -23.53 -31.67 1.95
CA GLN A 188 -24.86 -32.02 2.49
C GLN A 188 -25.81 -32.68 1.48
N GLY A 189 -25.35 -32.89 0.25
CA GLY A 189 -25.97 -33.78 -0.72
C GLY A 189 -27.38 -33.39 -1.14
N ASN A 190 -27.79 -32.15 -0.97
CA ASN A 190 -29.10 -31.67 -1.40
C ASN A 190 -29.17 -31.81 -2.92
N ARG A 191 -30.01 -32.75 -3.40
CA ARG A 191 -30.17 -33.09 -4.83
C ARG A 191 -30.45 -31.90 -5.76
N ARG A 192 -30.59 -30.68 -5.22
CA ARG A 192 -30.79 -29.43 -5.96
C ARG A 192 -30.03 -28.29 -5.28
N PHE A 193 -28.67 -28.34 -5.31
CA PHE A 193 -27.90 -27.17 -5.00
C PHE A 193 -28.30 -26.03 -5.96
N LYS A 194 -28.83 -24.93 -5.42
CA LYS A 194 -29.36 -23.81 -6.22
C LYS A 194 -28.44 -22.60 -6.25
N GLN A 195 -27.40 -22.60 -5.45
CA GLN A 195 -26.54 -21.42 -5.22
C GLN A 195 -25.27 -21.41 -6.09
N TRP A 196 -25.33 -22.06 -7.27
CA TRP A 196 -24.16 -22.10 -8.19
C TRP A 196 -23.66 -20.75 -8.59
N HIS A 197 -24.55 -19.76 -8.77
CA HIS A 197 -24.17 -18.41 -9.14
C HIS A 197 -23.33 -17.73 -8.03
N GLN A 198 -23.76 -17.85 -6.77
CA GLN A 198 -23.03 -17.31 -5.63
C GLN A 198 -21.67 -18.00 -5.45
N LEU A 199 -21.65 -19.34 -5.53
CA LEU A 199 -20.41 -20.11 -5.46
C LEU A 199 -19.41 -19.69 -6.55
N PHE A 200 -19.93 -19.46 -7.78
CA PHE A 200 -19.09 -19.01 -8.88
C PHE A 200 -18.50 -17.61 -8.62
N HIS A 201 -19.31 -16.66 -8.16
CA HIS A 201 -18.83 -15.31 -7.82
C HIS A 201 -17.76 -15.34 -6.73
N GLU A 202 -17.94 -16.16 -5.71
CA GLU A 202 -16.95 -16.28 -4.65
C GLU A 202 -15.66 -16.95 -5.13
N ASN A 203 -15.79 -17.96 -5.99
CA ASN A 203 -14.59 -18.56 -6.60
C ASN A 203 -13.80 -17.54 -7.43
N MET A 204 -14.48 -16.67 -8.19
CA MET A 204 -13.82 -15.59 -8.91
C MET A 204 -13.11 -14.61 -7.97
N ALA A 205 -13.73 -14.28 -6.83
CA ALA A 205 -13.09 -13.41 -5.84
C ALA A 205 -11.84 -14.07 -5.22
N PHE A 206 -11.88 -15.36 -4.93
CA PHE A 206 -10.68 -16.10 -4.49
C PHE A 206 -9.57 -16.06 -5.54
N GLN A 207 -9.89 -16.25 -6.82
CA GLN A 207 -8.92 -16.17 -7.89
C GLN A 207 -8.32 -14.76 -8.02
N GLN A 208 -9.11 -13.71 -7.81
CA GLN A 208 -8.61 -12.32 -7.80
C GLN A 208 -7.62 -12.09 -6.67
N ILE A 209 -7.88 -12.63 -5.46
CA ILE A 209 -6.93 -12.54 -4.34
C ILE A 209 -5.64 -13.29 -4.67
N GLU A 210 -5.75 -14.50 -5.21
CA GLU A 210 -4.62 -15.33 -5.58
C GLU A 210 -3.73 -14.61 -6.59
N ASN A 211 -4.30 -14.12 -7.68
CA ASN A 211 -3.59 -13.36 -8.70
C ASN A 211 -2.90 -12.11 -8.12
N LEU A 212 -3.60 -11.37 -7.26
CA LEU A 212 -3.04 -10.20 -6.59
C LEU A 212 -1.84 -10.56 -5.71
N CYS A 213 -1.94 -11.63 -4.93
CA CYS A 213 -0.83 -12.11 -4.11
C CYS A 213 0.36 -12.56 -4.96
N GLU A 214 0.12 -13.24 -6.08
CA GLU A 214 1.17 -13.64 -7.01
C GLU A 214 1.87 -12.42 -7.62
N GLU A 215 1.13 -11.43 -8.12
CA GLU A 215 1.70 -10.18 -8.64
C GLU A 215 2.56 -9.46 -7.59
N GLN A 216 2.10 -9.43 -6.34
CA GLN A 216 2.84 -8.82 -5.23
C GLN A 216 4.14 -9.56 -4.92
N ILE A 217 4.10 -10.90 -4.89
CA ILE A 217 5.27 -11.73 -4.64
C ILE A 217 6.30 -11.52 -5.76
N GLU A 218 5.89 -11.61 -7.02
CA GLU A 218 6.77 -11.39 -8.18
C GLU A 218 7.42 -10.01 -8.15
N THR A 219 6.66 -9.00 -7.75
CA THR A 219 7.14 -7.61 -7.65
C THR A 219 8.21 -7.47 -6.57
N LEU A 220 7.96 -8.03 -5.38
CA LEU A 220 8.92 -7.99 -4.26
C LEU A 220 10.16 -8.84 -4.51
N GLU A 221 10.05 -9.97 -5.23
CA GLU A 221 11.21 -10.79 -5.61
C GLU A 221 12.15 -10.06 -6.59
N LYS A 222 11.63 -9.14 -7.40
CA LYS A 222 12.45 -8.32 -8.29
C LYS A 222 13.22 -7.23 -7.53
N GLU A 223 12.64 -6.69 -6.46
CA GLU A 223 13.30 -5.68 -5.62
C GLU A 223 14.50 -6.26 -4.83
N ILE A 224 14.44 -7.55 -4.48
CA ILE A 224 15.46 -8.21 -3.64
C ILE A 224 16.71 -8.62 -4.46
N LYS A 225 16.63 -8.69 -5.77
CA LYS A 225 17.75 -9.09 -6.66
C LYS A 225 18.60 -7.92 -7.08
#